data_76ce7fd3ce159aed2192931639d13be2
#
_entry.id   76ce7fd3ce159aed2192931639d13be2
#
_cell.length_a   1.000
_cell.length_b   1.000
_cell.length_c   1.000
_cell.angle_alpha   90.00
_cell.angle_beta   90.00
_cell.angle_gamma   90.00
#
_symmetry.space_group_name_H-M   'P 1'
#
loop_
_entity.id
_entity.type
_entity.pdbx_description
1 polymer ?
#
loop_
_entity_poly.entity_id
_entity_poly.type
_entity_poly.pdbx_seq_one_letter_code
_entity_poly.pdbx_strand_id
1 'polypeptide(L)'
;TFVANNSSFMNVVIFGATGFSGTAILQEALRTHHQVTVLVRDPSRLLLSHPNLKVITADVMNRDKVAEALDGQDAVIQCLGIGGKGSAKATTFISDSTGLIIDEMEKKGIKRLVAMSNVGAGNSIAFLPRFFVQWILPYFMKWLQVIIDDKNRMEVRIMSSKLMWTIVRCPNITDKPAKGVFRATLDGEGLRLSVTRKDMAAFMIKQLNDDTYHRQAPSISN
;
A
#
# COMPACT_ATOMS: atom_id res chain seq x y z
N THR A 1 20.87 -13.70 -20.55
CA THR A 1 21.70 -13.57 -19.34
C THR A 1 20.78 -13.07 -18.25
N PHE A 2 20.37 -13.98 -17.34
CA PHE A 2 19.61 -13.63 -16.15
C PHE A 2 20.54 -12.81 -15.24
N VAL A 3 20.30 -11.52 -15.14
CA VAL A 3 20.88 -10.71 -14.06
C VAL A 3 20.15 -11.15 -12.78
N ALA A 4 20.82 -11.89 -11.93
CA ALA A 4 20.36 -12.17 -10.59
C ALA A 4 20.21 -10.82 -9.88
N ASN A 5 18.99 -10.35 -9.72
CA ASN A 5 18.69 -9.22 -8.85
C ASN A 5 19.07 -9.68 -7.42
N ASN A 6 20.12 -9.09 -6.86
CA ASN A 6 20.46 -9.23 -5.44
C ASN A 6 19.34 -8.55 -4.63
N SER A 7 18.20 -9.24 -4.49
CA SER A 7 17.20 -8.85 -3.52
C SER A 7 17.77 -9.21 -2.14
N SER A 8 18.37 -8.23 -1.48
CA SER A 8 18.76 -8.37 -0.08
C SER A 8 17.51 -8.68 0.75
N PHE A 9 17.59 -9.73 1.57
CA PHE A 9 16.54 -10.05 2.53
C PHE A 9 16.35 -8.86 3.48
N MET A 10 15.12 -8.53 3.77
CA MET A 10 14.76 -7.42 4.65
C MET A 10 13.78 -7.90 5.70
N ASN A 11 13.84 -7.26 6.86
CA ASN A 11 12.78 -7.32 7.86
C ASN A 11 11.72 -6.28 7.48
N VAL A 12 10.52 -6.72 7.16
CA VAL A 12 9.47 -5.85 6.62
C VAL A 12 8.21 -5.95 7.47
N VAL A 13 7.70 -4.83 7.94
CA VAL A 13 6.37 -4.83 8.55
C VAL A 13 5.30 -4.44 7.54
N ILE A 14 4.18 -5.19 7.55
CA ILE A 14 3.03 -4.94 6.66
C ILE A 14 1.81 -4.57 7.50
N PHE A 15 1.35 -3.34 7.35
CA PHE A 15 0.09 -2.87 7.91
C PHE A 15 -1.04 -3.05 6.89
N GLY A 16 -2.08 -3.79 7.28
CA GLY A 16 -3.20 -4.11 6.40
C GLY A 16 -3.13 -5.49 5.74
N ALA A 17 -2.28 -6.40 6.24
CA ALA A 17 -2.01 -7.72 5.68
C ALA A 17 -3.23 -8.65 5.52
N THR A 18 -4.33 -8.43 6.26
CA THR A 18 -5.57 -9.21 6.17
C THR A 18 -6.57 -8.70 5.14
N GLY A 19 -6.27 -7.58 4.48
CA GLY A 19 -7.12 -7.00 3.43
C GLY A 19 -6.95 -7.71 2.08
N PHE A 20 -7.86 -7.41 1.13
CA PHE A 20 -7.83 -8.00 -0.23
C PHE A 20 -6.46 -7.85 -0.91
N SER A 21 -5.87 -6.68 -0.88
CA SER A 21 -4.53 -6.42 -1.42
C SER A 21 -3.42 -6.93 -0.51
N GLY A 22 -3.59 -6.75 0.80
CA GLY A 22 -2.57 -7.07 1.79
C GLY A 22 -2.21 -8.55 1.87
N THR A 23 -3.18 -9.45 1.67
CA THR A 23 -2.92 -10.89 1.62
C THR A 23 -2.00 -11.27 0.45
N ALA A 24 -2.16 -10.65 -0.70
CA ALA A 24 -1.27 -10.89 -1.85
C ALA A 24 0.13 -10.31 -1.61
N ILE A 25 0.22 -9.12 -1.00
CA ILE A 25 1.51 -8.50 -0.64
C ILE A 25 2.24 -9.37 0.39
N LEU A 26 1.55 -9.87 1.41
CA LEU A 26 2.10 -10.77 2.41
C LEU A 26 2.65 -12.06 1.76
N GLN A 27 1.84 -12.70 0.90
CA GLN A 27 2.26 -13.91 0.18
C GLN A 27 3.50 -13.66 -0.68
N GLU A 28 3.55 -12.54 -1.38
CA GLU A 28 4.69 -12.19 -2.24
C GLU A 28 5.94 -11.87 -1.43
N ALA A 29 5.81 -11.15 -0.29
CA ALA A 29 6.92 -10.88 0.60
C ALA A 29 7.56 -12.17 1.16
N LEU A 30 6.73 -13.11 1.58
CA LEU A 30 7.19 -14.42 2.08
C LEU A 30 7.79 -15.26 0.95
N ARG A 31 7.20 -15.24 -0.26
CA ARG A 31 7.74 -15.94 -1.45
C ARG A 31 9.12 -15.44 -1.84
N THR A 32 9.39 -14.16 -1.63
CA THR A 32 10.69 -13.52 -1.89
C THR A 32 11.62 -13.55 -0.67
N HIS A 33 11.29 -14.40 0.31
CA HIS A 33 12.12 -14.73 1.49
C HIS A 33 12.35 -13.58 2.48
N HIS A 34 11.55 -12.51 2.46
CA HIS A 34 11.61 -11.49 3.50
C HIS A 34 11.18 -12.07 4.87
N GLN A 35 11.72 -11.51 5.95
CA GLN A 35 11.19 -11.68 7.30
C GLN A 35 10.03 -10.69 7.47
N VAL A 36 8.84 -11.20 7.70
CA VAL A 36 7.64 -10.36 7.69
C VAL A 36 7.01 -10.28 9.07
N THR A 37 6.81 -9.07 9.55
CA THR A 37 5.97 -8.78 10.72
C THR A 37 4.63 -8.21 10.22
N VAL A 38 3.53 -8.67 10.79
CA VAL A 38 2.20 -8.09 10.51
C VAL A 38 1.55 -7.66 11.82
N LEU A 39 0.89 -6.50 11.79
CA LEU A 39 0.02 -6.06 12.88
C LEU A 39 -1.43 -6.16 12.40
N VAL A 40 -2.21 -7.00 13.06
CA VAL A 40 -3.57 -7.35 12.66
C VAL A 40 -4.52 -7.33 13.85
N ARG A 41 -5.76 -6.89 13.65
CA ARG A 41 -6.79 -6.88 14.71
C ARG A 41 -7.34 -8.25 15.01
N ASP A 42 -7.43 -9.08 13.98
CA ASP A 42 -7.99 -10.42 14.05
C ASP A 42 -7.07 -11.39 13.30
N PRO A 43 -6.25 -12.17 14.02
CA PRO A 43 -5.31 -13.12 13.42
C PRO A 43 -5.99 -14.30 12.74
N SER A 44 -7.26 -14.61 13.06
CA SER A 44 -8.01 -15.71 12.39
C SER A 44 -8.21 -15.45 10.89
N ARG A 45 -8.08 -14.20 10.46
CA ARG A 45 -8.14 -13.79 9.04
C ARG A 45 -6.85 -14.01 8.27
N LEU A 46 -5.77 -14.40 8.94
CA LEU A 46 -4.52 -14.81 8.29
C LEU A 46 -4.62 -16.30 7.97
N LEU A 47 -4.94 -16.61 6.71
CA LEU A 47 -5.10 -17.99 6.23
C LEU A 47 -3.78 -18.67 5.88
N LEU A 48 -2.68 -18.26 6.50
CA LEU A 48 -1.37 -18.79 6.22
C LEU A 48 -0.48 -18.77 7.47
N SER A 49 0.38 -19.79 7.61
CA SER A 49 1.46 -19.86 8.58
C SER A 49 2.77 -20.02 7.83
N HIS A 50 3.82 -19.33 8.26
CA HIS A 50 5.13 -19.38 7.62
C HIS A 50 6.23 -19.13 8.66
N PRO A 51 7.40 -19.79 8.60
CA PRO A 51 8.50 -19.60 9.57
C PRO A 51 9.01 -18.15 9.58
N ASN A 52 8.92 -17.43 8.48
CA ASN A 52 9.35 -16.04 8.37
C ASN A 52 8.21 -15.04 8.66
N LEU A 53 7.11 -15.47 9.28
CA LEU A 53 5.98 -14.60 9.61
C LEU A 53 5.82 -14.44 11.11
N LYS A 54 5.98 -13.21 11.61
CA LYS A 54 5.64 -12.80 12.97
C LYS A 54 4.29 -12.08 12.96
N VAL A 55 3.39 -12.48 13.84
CA VAL A 55 2.05 -11.87 13.96
C VAL A 55 1.94 -11.16 15.30
N ILE A 56 1.56 -9.86 15.25
CA ILE A 56 1.23 -9.06 16.42
C ILE A 56 -0.26 -8.73 16.35
N THR A 57 -0.99 -9.08 17.41
CA THR A 57 -2.44 -8.83 17.49
C THR A 57 -2.70 -7.50 18.17
N ALA A 58 -3.11 -6.48 17.40
CA ALA A 58 -3.51 -5.18 17.91
C ALA A 58 -4.24 -4.35 16.84
N ASP A 59 -4.86 -3.25 17.28
CA ASP A 59 -5.32 -2.19 16.39
C ASP A 59 -4.14 -1.29 15.99
N VAL A 60 -4.09 -0.86 14.73
CA VAL A 60 -3.06 0.04 14.20
C VAL A 60 -3.09 1.44 14.86
N MET A 61 -4.16 1.80 15.53
CA MET A 61 -4.25 3.03 16.32
C MET A 61 -3.60 2.91 17.71
N ASN A 62 -3.17 1.71 18.11
CA ASN A 62 -2.40 1.50 19.33
C ASN A 62 -0.91 1.80 19.04
N ARG A 63 -0.47 2.99 19.49
CA ARG A 63 0.90 3.51 19.24
C ARG A 63 1.99 2.58 19.74
N ASP A 64 1.83 2.02 20.95
CA ASP A 64 2.85 1.14 21.54
C ASP A 64 3.01 -0.15 20.73
N LYS A 65 1.91 -0.69 20.23
CA LYS A 65 1.92 -1.90 19.39
C LYS A 65 2.45 -1.62 17.98
N VAL A 66 2.23 -0.43 17.45
CA VAL A 66 2.88 0.00 16.20
C VAL A 66 4.38 0.13 16.42
N ALA A 67 4.81 0.75 17.52
CA ALA A 67 6.22 0.84 17.88
C ALA A 67 6.86 -0.55 18.06
N GLU A 68 6.19 -1.50 18.74
CA GLU A 68 6.62 -2.90 18.85
C GLU A 68 6.75 -3.59 17.49
N ALA A 69 5.79 -3.36 16.58
CA ALA A 69 5.82 -3.97 15.25
C ALA A 69 6.97 -3.45 14.38
N LEU A 70 7.41 -2.22 14.64
CA LEU A 70 8.51 -1.57 13.94
C LEU A 70 9.89 -1.91 14.50
N ASP A 71 9.99 -2.64 15.61
CA ASP A 71 11.29 -2.99 16.18
C ASP A 71 12.09 -3.90 15.25
N GLY A 72 13.31 -3.46 14.90
CA GLY A 72 14.23 -4.21 14.04
C GLY A 72 13.78 -4.34 12.59
N GLN A 73 12.87 -3.48 12.12
CA GLN A 73 12.42 -3.48 10.73
C GLN A 73 13.28 -2.59 9.84
N ASP A 74 13.52 -3.02 8.61
CA ASP A 74 14.25 -2.27 7.59
C ASP A 74 13.30 -1.38 6.76
N ALA A 75 12.06 -1.86 6.55
CA ALA A 75 11.08 -1.19 5.71
C ALA A 75 9.63 -1.44 6.16
N VAL A 76 8.75 -0.56 5.72
CA VAL A 76 7.32 -0.61 5.99
C VAL A 76 6.52 -0.68 4.70
N ILE A 77 5.54 -1.58 4.63
CA ILE A 77 4.49 -1.57 3.63
C ILE A 77 3.17 -1.20 4.29
N GLN A 78 2.56 -0.11 3.83
CA GLN A 78 1.24 0.33 4.26
C GLN A 78 0.21 0.06 3.17
N CYS A 79 -0.71 -0.86 3.42
CA CYS A 79 -1.83 -1.19 2.52
C CYS A 79 -3.17 -1.20 3.26
N LEU A 80 -3.30 -0.31 4.27
CA LEU A 80 -4.54 -0.12 5.02
C LEU A 80 -5.66 0.42 4.13
N GLY A 81 -6.85 -0.08 4.40
CA GLY A 81 -8.09 0.35 3.78
C GLY A 81 -9.25 0.22 4.76
N ILE A 82 -10.37 0.82 4.45
CA ILE A 82 -11.59 0.77 5.28
C ILE A 82 -12.48 -0.46 4.97
N GLY A 83 -12.02 -1.33 4.06
CA GLY A 83 -12.73 -2.55 3.64
C GLY A 83 -13.90 -2.27 2.70
N GLY A 84 -13.97 -3.06 1.60
CA GLY A 84 -15.11 -3.18 0.70
C GLY A 84 -15.74 -1.90 0.16
N LYS A 85 -16.98 -2.01 -0.30
CA LYS A 85 -17.87 -0.89 -0.60
C LYS A 85 -18.34 -0.28 0.74
N GLY A 86 -17.46 0.53 1.35
CA GLY A 86 -17.66 1.10 2.67
C GLY A 86 -18.85 2.04 2.75
N SER A 87 -19.16 2.45 3.97
CA SER A 87 -20.08 3.52 4.27
C SER A 87 -19.63 4.82 3.55
N ALA A 88 -20.56 5.59 3.01
CA ALA A 88 -20.31 6.93 2.50
C ALA A 88 -20.05 7.96 3.62
N LYS A 89 -19.75 7.51 4.85
CA LYS A 89 -19.37 8.38 5.97
C LYS A 89 -17.91 8.78 5.84
N ALA A 90 -17.65 10.07 6.02
CA ALA A 90 -16.28 10.59 6.06
C ALA A 90 -15.44 9.84 7.09
N THR A 91 -14.19 9.59 6.75
CA THR A 91 -13.23 8.90 7.61
C THR A 91 -11.85 9.55 7.47
N THR A 92 -11.06 9.46 8.52
CA THR A 92 -9.64 9.84 8.58
C THR A 92 -8.76 8.64 8.96
N PHE A 93 -9.36 7.45 9.04
CA PHE A 93 -8.69 6.25 9.56
C PHE A 93 -7.37 5.95 8.84
N ILE A 94 -7.36 6.02 7.49
CA ILE A 94 -6.16 5.68 6.71
C ILE A 94 -5.09 6.75 6.91
N SER A 95 -5.47 8.03 6.86
CA SER A 95 -4.53 9.13 7.03
C SER A 95 -3.99 9.23 8.46
N ASP A 96 -4.82 9.00 9.48
CA ASP A 96 -4.40 9.06 10.88
C ASP A 96 -3.50 7.89 11.27
N SER A 97 -3.88 6.66 10.89
CA SER A 97 -3.02 5.50 11.11
C SER A 97 -1.69 5.60 10.37
N THR A 98 -1.68 6.14 9.15
CA THR A 98 -0.44 6.37 8.41
C THR A 98 0.42 7.44 9.08
N GLY A 99 -0.17 8.50 9.61
CA GLY A 99 0.55 9.50 10.39
C GLY A 99 1.24 8.90 11.62
N LEU A 100 0.51 8.07 12.36
CA LEU A 100 1.06 7.36 13.52
C LEU A 100 2.23 6.43 13.13
N ILE A 101 2.09 5.70 12.03
CA ILE A 101 3.17 4.83 11.50
C ILE A 101 4.39 5.67 11.13
N ILE A 102 4.22 6.79 10.45
CA ILE A 102 5.32 7.70 10.06
C ILE A 102 6.06 8.22 11.29
N ASP A 103 5.32 8.71 12.29
CA ASP A 103 5.90 9.21 13.54
C ASP A 103 6.80 8.17 14.20
N GLU A 104 6.32 6.91 14.29
CA GLU A 104 7.09 5.84 14.92
C GLU A 104 8.26 5.36 14.04
N MET A 105 8.11 5.36 12.71
CA MET A 105 9.21 5.09 11.78
C MET A 105 10.35 6.11 11.94
N GLU A 106 10.00 7.42 12.00
CA GLU A 106 10.99 8.48 12.15
C GLU A 106 11.72 8.39 13.48
N LYS A 107 11.03 8.08 14.59
CA LYS A 107 11.64 7.86 15.90
C LYS A 107 12.63 6.69 15.90
N LYS A 108 12.33 5.62 15.16
CA LYS A 108 13.18 4.43 15.08
C LYS A 108 14.24 4.50 13.97
N GLY A 109 14.27 5.56 13.19
CA GLY A 109 15.21 5.74 12.08
C GLY A 109 14.93 4.85 10.87
N ILE A 110 13.74 4.25 10.77
CA ILE A 110 13.31 3.45 9.60
C ILE A 110 12.95 4.43 8.48
N LYS A 111 13.60 4.29 7.32
CA LYS A 111 13.47 5.26 6.24
C LYS A 111 12.55 4.81 5.13
N ARG A 112 12.51 3.50 4.80
CA ARG A 112 11.80 2.99 3.61
C ARG A 112 10.32 2.76 3.89
N LEU A 113 9.45 3.46 3.14
CA LEU A 113 8.00 3.31 3.18
C LEU A 113 7.46 3.05 1.76
N VAL A 114 6.74 1.95 1.57
CA VAL A 114 5.94 1.68 0.37
C VAL A 114 4.47 1.73 0.75
N ALA A 115 3.74 2.71 0.25
CA ALA A 115 2.34 2.91 0.61
C ALA A 115 1.41 2.69 -0.58
N MET A 116 0.30 1.98 -0.35
CA MET A 116 -0.72 1.76 -1.36
C MET A 116 -1.74 2.89 -1.35
N SER A 117 -1.97 3.49 -2.51
CA SER A 117 -3.01 4.48 -2.75
C SER A 117 -3.90 4.08 -3.93
N ASN A 118 -4.78 4.97 -4.36
CA ASN A 118 -5.71 4.75 -5.47
C ASN A 118 -5.43 5.74 -6.60
N VAL A 119 -5.60 5.29 -7.85
CA VAL A 119 -5.79 6.22 -8.97
C VAL A 119 -7.03 7.07 -8.67
N GLY A 120 -6.89 8.38 -8.83
CA GLY A 120 -7.86 9.38 -8.38
C GLY A 120 -7.43 10.13 -7.11
N ALA A 121 -6.43 9.64 -6.37
CA ALA A 121 -5.80 10.39 -5.29
C ALA A 121 -4.70 11.31 -5.84
N GLY A 122 -4.48 12.44 -5.14
CA GLY A 122 -3.51 13.45 -5.52
C GLY A 122 -3.70 13.95 -6.95
N ASN A 123 -2.62 14.18 -7.66
CA ASN A 123 -2.67 14.64 -9.05
C ASN A 123 -3.17 13.56 -10.05
N SER A 124 -3.25 12.28 -9.65
CA SER A 124 -3.74 11.22 -10.54
C SER A 124 -5.25 11.31 -10.82
N ILE A 125 -5.98 12.19 -10.14
CA ILE A 125 -7.38 12.49 -10.51
C ILE A 125 -7.49 13.03 -11.93
N ALA A 126 -6.45 13.71 -12.41
CA ALA A 126 -6.39 14.22 -13.78
C ALA A 126 -6.28 13.09 -14.84
N PHE A 127 -5.94 11.87 -14.45
CA PHE A 127 -5.86 10.70 -15.33
C PHE A 127 -7.23 10.07 -15.60
N LEU A 128 -8.24 10.46 -14.81
CA LEU A 128 -9.61 9.96 -14.96
C LEU A 128 -10.41 10.83 -15.92
N PRO A 129 -11.37 10.23 -16.67
CA PRO A 129 -12.26 11.00 -17.56
C PRO A 129 -13.02 12.08 -16.76
N ARG A 130 -13.09 13.30 -17.30
CA ARG A 130 -13.76 14.44 -16.64
C ARG A 130 -15.19 14.13 -16.23
N PHE A 131 -15.97 13.47 -17.11
CA PHE A 131 -17.36 13.11 -16.79
C PHE A 131 -17.45 12.15 -15.60
N PHE A 132 -16.47 11.23 -15.45
CA PHE A 132 -16.41 10.31 -14.31
C PHE A 132 -16.19 11.07 -13.00
N VAL A 133 -15.23 11.99 -12.99
CA VAL A 133 -14.90 12.80 -11.81
C VAL A 133 -16.03 13.74 -11.42
N GLN A 134 -16.69 14.36 -12.41
CA GLN A 134 -17.71 15.38 -12.17
C GLN A 134 -19.10 14.80 -11.87
N TRP A 135 -19.43 13.63 -12.43
CA TRP A 135 -20.80 13.09 -12.38
C TRP A 135 -20.88 11.70 -11.73
N ILE A 136 -20.01 10.77 -12.11
CA ILE A 136 -20.11 9.39 -11.60
C ILE A 136 -19.64 9.31 -10.16
N LEU A 137 -18.48 9.85 -9.86
CA LEU A 137 -17.84 9.75 -8.56
C LEU A 137 -18.69 10.38 -7.45
N PRO A 138 -19.13 11.64 -7.50
CA PRO A 138 -19.87 12.30 -6.41
C PRO A 138 -21.32 11.81 -6.23
N TYR A 139 -21.98 11.36 -7.31
CA TYR A 139 -23.39 11.00 -7.25
C TYR A 139 -23.63 9.50 -7.10
N PHE A 140 -22.81 8.67 -7.75
CA PHE A 140 -23.03 7.23 -7.83
C PHE A 140 -21.99 6.42 -7.03
N MET A 141 -20.82 6.99 -6.73
CA MET A 141 -19.71 6.31 -6.05
C MET A 141 -19.20 7.09 -4.82
N LYS A 142 -20.09 7.67 -4.03
CA LYS A 142 -19.76 8.44 -2.80
C LYS A 142 -18.82 7.67 -1.86
N TRP A 143 -18.98 6.37 -1.75
CA TRP A 143 -18.09 5.52 -0.95
C TRP A 143 -16.63 5.55 -1.45
N LEU A 144 -16.44 5.64 -2.78
CA LEU A 144 -15.10 5.74 -3.38
C LEU A 144 -14.54 7.15 -3.18
N GLN A 145 -15.38 8.20 -3.29
CA GLN A 145 -14.96 9.57 -3.01
C GLN A 145 -14.41 9.69 -1.58
N VAL A 146 -15.08 9.12 -0.60
CA VAL A 146 -14.62 9.13 0.82
C VAL A 146 -13.25 8.45 0.97
N ILE A 147 -13.03 7.34 0.26
CA ILE A 147 -11.73 6.65 0.26
C ILE A 147 -10.65 7.54 -0.37
N ILE A 148 -10.94 8.14 -1.52
CA ILE A 148 -10.01 9.04 -2.24
C ILE A 148 -9.66 10.24 -1.36
N ASP A 149 -10.62 10.84 -0.67
CA ASP A 149 -10.39 11.99 0.20
C ASP A 149 -9.47 11.64 1.38
N ASP A 150 -9.64 10.46 1.97
CA ASP A 150 -8.74 10.01 3.04
C ASP A 150 -7.36 9.63 2.49
N LYS A 151 -7.29 9.02 1.31
CA LYS A 151 -6.02 8.75 0.62
C LYS A 151 -5.29 10.04 0.23
N ASN A 152 -6.00 11.09 -0.15
CA ASN A 152 -5.40 12.42 -0.39
C ASN A 152 -4.69 12.93 0.87
N ARG A 153 -5.36 12.88 2.03
CA ARG A 153 -4.75 13.27 3.31
C ARG A 153 -3.56 12.39 3.66
N MET A 154 -3.68 11.09 3.44
CA MET A 154 -2.58 10.13 3.64
C MET A 154 -1.37 10.49 2.76
N GLU A 155 -1.57 10.74 1.46
CA GLU A 155 -0.48 11.10 0.55
C GLU A 155 0.22 12.39 0.98
N VAL A 156 -0.52 13.41 1.39
CA VAL A 156 0.04 14.67 1.92
C VAL A 156 0.93 14.39 3.13
N ARG A 157 0.49 13.57 4.09
CA ARG A 157 1.30 13.19 5.26
C ARG A 157 2.60 12.47 4.86
N ILE A 158 2.51 11.51 3.93
CA ILE A 158 3.67 10.77 3.43
C ILE A 158 4.65 11.71 2.73
N MET A 159 4.17 12.57 1.83
CA MET A 159 4.98 13.50 1.04
C MET A 159 5.69 14.55 1.91
N SER A 160 5.07 14.93 3.04
CA SER A 160 5.63 15.87 4.01
C SER A 160 6.67 15.24 4.95
N SER A 161 6.78 13.90 4.99
CA SER A 161 7.73 13.18 5.84
C SER A 161 9.15 13.23 5.28
N LYS A 162 10.13 12.90 6.15
CA LYS A 162 11.54 12.74 5.76
C LYS A 162 11.86 11.36 5.18
N LEU A 163 10.85 10.50 5.03
CA LEU A 163 11.03 9.12 4.60
C LEU A 163 11.42 9.01 3.12
N MET A 164 12.03 7.88 2.79
CA MET A 164 12.24 7.42 1.41
C MET A 164 10.98 6.65 0.99
N TRP A 165 9.96 7.38 0.61
CA TRP A 165 8.66 6.80 0.32
C TRP A 165 8.45 6.50 -1.17
N THR A 166 7.61 5.51 -1.46
CA THR A 166 6.97 5.30 -2.77
C THR A 166 5.48 5.12 -2.54
N ILE A 167 4.65 5.92 -3.19
CA ILE A 167 3.19 5.78 -3.15
C ILE A 167 2.73 5.08 -4.42
N VAL A 168 2.24 3.85 -4.28
CA VAL A 168 1.77 3.05 -5.42
C VAL A 168 0.26 3.27 -5.59
N ARG A 169 -0.12 4.00 -6.63
CA ARG A 169 -1.51 4.30 -6.95
C ARG A 169 -2.08 3.20 -7.84
N CYS A 170 -3.04 2.47 -7.30
CA CYS A 170 -3.68 1.35 -7.98
C CYS A 170 -5.04 1.77 -8.55
N PRO A 171 -5.38 1.41 -9.80
CA PRO A 171 -6.74 1.49 -10.32
C PRO A 171 -7.59 0.37 -9.73
N ASN A 172 -8.62 -0.10 -10.42
CA ASN A 172 -9.38 -1.27 -9.98
C ASN A 172 -8.48 -2.52 -9.87
N ILE A 173 -8.36 -3.07 -8.65
CA ILE A 173 -7.56 -4.28 -8.40
C ILE A 173 -8.44 -5.51 -8.61
N THR A 174 -8.00 -6.43 -9.47
CA THR A 174 -8.75 -7.64 -9.84
C THR A 174 -8.07 -8.91 -9.34
N ASP A 175 -8.85 -9.96 -9.12
CA ASP A 175 -8.35 -11.28 -8.73
C ASP A 175 -8.12 -12.22 -9.94
N LYS A 176 -7.92 -11.63 -11.12
CA LYS A 176 -7.56 -12.38 -12.33
C LYS A 176 -6.14 -12.95 -12.20
N PRO A 177 -5.80 -13.98 -12.99
CA PRO A 177 -4.44 -14.50 -13.06
C PRO A 177 -3.42 -13.40 -13.33
N ALA A 178 -2.23 -13.51 -12.71
CA ALA A 178 -1.13 -12.60 -12.96
C ALA A 178 -0.76 -12.59 -14.46
N LYS A 179 -0.43 -11.43 -14.97
CA LYS A 179 0.06 -11.27 -16.35
C LYS A 179 1.58 -11.29 -16.43
N GLY A 180 2.26 -11.15 -15.28
CA GLY A 180 3.74 -11.09 -15.21
C GLY A 180 4.34 -9.79 -15.75
N VAL A 181 3.49 -8.84 -16.16
CA VAL A 181 3.90 -7.54 -16.69
C VAL A 181 3.02 -6.45 -16.08
N PHE A 182 3.59 -5.29 -15.88
CA PHE A 182 2.87 -4.09 -15.44
C PHE A 182 3.50 -2.85 -16.08
N ARG A 183 2.67 -1.83 -16.21
CA ARG A 183 3.11 -0.48 -16.57
C ARG A 183 3.03 0.40 -15.33
N ALA A 184 4.05 1.21 -15.11
CA ALA A 184 4.05 2.25 -14.09
C ALA A 184 4.25 3.60 -14.79
N THR A 185 3.47 4.60 -14.40
CA THR A 185 3.50 5.92 -15.03
C THR A 185 3.31 7.01 -13.97
N LEU A 186 3.94 8.17 -14.16
CA LEU A 186 3.80 9.35 -13.30
C LEU A 186 2.84 10.39 -13.87
N ASP A 187 2.57 10.33 -15.16
CA ASP A 187 1.75 11.28 -15.94
C ASP A 187 0.42 10.69 -16.44
N GLY A 188 0.20 9.39 -16.23
CA GLY A 188 -1.00 8.68 -16.67
C GLY A 188 -0.92 8.14 -18.11
N GLU A 189 0.20 8.32 -18.81
CA GLU A 189 0.32 7.82 -20.18
C GLU A 189 0.21 6.30 -20.22
N GLY A 190 -0.70 5.79 -21.06
CA GLY A 190 -0.96 4.36 -21.22
C GLY A 190 -1.50 3.65 -19.98
N LEU A 191 -1.98 4.39 -18.97
CA LEU A 191 -2.63 3.82 -17.80
C LEU A 191 -3.91 3.07 -18.21
N ARG A 192 -4.04 1.83 -17.72
CA ARG A 192 -5.25 1.02 -17.87
C ARG A 192 -6.12 1.09 -16.63
N LEU A 193 -7.37 0.67 -16.74
CA LEU A 193 -8.36 0.78 -15.65
C LEU A 193 -8.23 -0.32 -14.57
N SER A 194 -7.31 -1.26 -14.73
CA SER A 194 -7.13 -2.34 -13.77
C SER A 194 -5.68 -2.80 -13.65
N VAL A 195 -5.41 -3.44 -12.52
CA VAL A 195 -4.20 -4.22 -12.26
C VAL A 195 -4.58 -5.53 -11.57
N THR A 196 -3.87 -6.63 -11.85
CA THR A 196 -4.12 -7.87 -11.10
C THR A 196 -3.50 -7.74 -9.70
N ARG A 197 -4.14 -8.38 -8.72
CA ARG A 197 -3.70 -8.35 -7.32
C ARG A 197 -2.27 -8.87 -7.14
N LYS A 198 -1.90 -9.92 -7.89
CA LYS A 198 -0.57 -10.51 -7.81
C LYS A 198 0.50 -9.62 -8.45
N ASP A 199 0.22 -9.02 -9.61
CA ASP A 199 1.18 -8.11 -10.26
C ASP A 199 1.37 -6.83 -9.43
N MET A 200 0.31 -6.31 -8.82
CA MET A 200 0.38 -5.20 -7.86
C MET A 200 1.27 -5.55 -6.67
N ALA A 201 1.09 -6.75 -6.08
CA ALA A 201 1.92 -7.20 -4.96
C ALA A 201 3.39 -7.32 -5.35
N ALA A 202 3.68 -7.93 -6.51
CA ALA A 202 5.05 -8.03 -7.03
C ALA A 202 5.70 -6.66 -7.25
N PHE A 203 4.94 -5.68 -7.79
CA PHE A 203 5.43 -4.32 -7.93
C PHE A 203 5.74 -3.69 -6.58
N MET A 204 4.85 -3.80 -5.59
CA MET A 204 5.06 -3.21 -4.27
C MET A 204 6.27 -3.81 -3.54
N ILE A 205 6.46 -5.13 -3.61
CA ILE A 205 7.63 -5.80 -3.01
C ILE A 205 8.92 -5.37 -3.73
N LYS A 206 8.90 -5.27 -5.05
CA LYS A 206 10.05 -4.76 -5.81
C LYS A 206 10.49 -3.38 -5.33
N GLN A 207 9.54 -2.51 -4.95
CA GLN A 207 9.86 -1.16 -4.48
C GLN A 207 10.65 -1.15 -3.16
N LEU A 208 10.73 -2.22 -2.40
CA LEU A 208 11.54 -2.26 -1.18
C LEU A 208 13.02 -1.98 -1.47
N ASN A 209 13.52 -2.46 -2.60
CA ASN A 209 14.93 -2.37 -3.02
C ASN A 209 15.15 -1.60 -4.34
N ASP A 210 14.10 -1.00 -4.91
CA ASP A 210 14.16 -0.28 -6.19
C ASP A 210 14.00 1.24 -5.94
N ASP A 211 15.02 1.99 -6.27
CA ASP A 211 15.10 3.43 -6.05
C ASP A 211 14.41 4.25 -7.15
N THR A 212 13.95 3.59 -8.22
CA THR A 212 13.36 4.26 -9.40
C THR A 212 12.25 5.23 -9.04
N TYR A 213 11.45 4.89 -8.02
CA TYR A 213 10.30 5.70 -7.58
C TYR A 213 10.47 6.27 -6.17
N HIS A 214 11.70 6.50 -5.71
CA HIS A 214 11.92 7.19 -4.44
C HIS A 214 11.30 8.59 -4.47
N ARG A 215 10.47 8.89 -3.46
CA ARG A 215 9.70 10.15 -3.32
C ARG A 215 8.82 10.44 -4.54
N GLN A 216 8.27 9.41 -5.14
CA GLN A 216 7.37 9.48 -6.28
C GLN A 216 6.10 8.65 -6.05
N ALA A 217 5.05 8.98 -6.82
CA ALA A 217 3.74 8.37 -6.70
C ALA A 217 3.29 7.76 -8.05
N PRO A 218 3.93 6.65 -8.51
CA PRO A 218 3.55 6.00 -9.76
C PRO A 218 2.14 5.40 -9.70
N SER A 219 1.39 5.55 -10.79
CA SER A 219 0.17 4.81 -11.07
C SER A 219 0.51 3.54 -11.85
N ILE A 220 0.02 2.38 -11.39
CA ILE A 220 0.34 1.08 -12.01
C ILE A 220 -0.89 0.43 -12.65
N SER A 221 -0.68 -0.28 -13.76
CA SER A 221 -1.75 -1.06 -14.42
C SER A 221 -1.19 -2.19 -15.28
N ASN A 222 -2.06 -3.14 -15.70
CA ASN A 222 -1.70 -4.18 -16.66
C ASN A 222 -2.88 -4.68 -17.50
#